data_88714c0221fc3367c7b80a18dd1e1e28
#
_entry.id   88714c0221fc3367c7b80a18dd1e1e28
#
_cell.length_a   1.000
_cell.length_b   1.000
_cell.length_c   1.000
_cell.angle_alpha   90.00
_cell.angle_beta   90.00
_cell.angle_gamma   90.00
#
_symmetry.space_group_name_H-M   'P 1'
#
loop_
_entity.id
_entity.type
_entity.pdbx_description
1 polymer ?
#
loop_
_entity_poly.entity_id
_entity_poly.type
_entity_poly.pdbx_seq_one_letter_code
_entity_poly.pdbx_strand_id
1 'polypeptide(L)'
;MAASVLSALATIAGGTAAAQQHVTALADVLLYGDNTEFRNPFREGETIFGSAARVYADLELNPRVKVSLGVAGNERFGGDRAFEQVRPVVALTVTGDRSSFVFGAFPPRRADAPIGPDRMGPHGLLPPLQRETLTFDRTYEPGLLWTFRGTLIGHEMWLEWQRVNTPEHRERFDAGMNATFRPQAPLSFPVQLHVVHQGGQLFASGPVADSIGAAAGARIACGSNGAMRASLEGYGLVSRYVPDRARPELSRDGVGFFGRGAVERGGWRAHLLAWRGRNFIKDEGDPNYLSIGRDGVRYRGTRDYAEIGVARRFQLATSATLEVSGRYHRIERFYEYSYRVTSTINVSGRIK
;
A
#
# COMPACT_ATOMS: atom_id res chain seq x y z
N MET A 1 -15.18 -26.58 16.53
CA MET A 1 -14.97 -26.50 15.08
C MET A 1 -13.51 -26.39 14.63
N ALA A 2 -12.56 -25.93 15.45
CA ALA A 2 -11.13 -25.83 15.05
C ALA A 2 -10.38 -27.19 14.97
N ALA A 3 -10.81 -28.21 15.70
CA ALA A 3 -10.14 -29.51 15.71
C ALA A 3 -10.43 -30.37 14.47
N SER A 4 -11.53 -30.12 13.77
CA SER A 4 -11.95 -30.92 12.60
C SER A 4 -11.22 -30.53 11.31
N VAL A 5 -10.65 -29.32 11.23
CA VAL A 5 -9.94 -28.82 10.04
C VAL A 5 -8.51 -29.38 9.98
N LEU A 6 -7.87 -29.63 11.15
CA LEU A 6 -6.52 -30.23 11.20
C LEU A 6 -6.53 -31.70 10.76
N SER A 7 -7.61 -32.44 10.98
CA SER A 7 -7.69 -33.86 10.59
C SER A 7 -7.87 -34.08 9.08
N ALA A 8 -8.44 -33.13 8.35
CA ALA A 8 -8.63 -33.24 6.90
C ALA A 8 -7.34 -33.02 6.08
N LEU A 9 -6.36 -32.34 6.64
CA LEU A 9 -5.04 -32.11 6.00
C LEU A 9 -4.08 -33.30 6.10
N ALA A 10 -4.33 -34.23 7.01
CA ALA A 10 -3.47 -35.41 7.22
C ALA A 10 -3.67 -36.55 6.20
N THR A 11 -4.75 -36.52 5.39
CA THR A 11 -5.14 -37.64 4.52
C THR A 11 -4.67 -37.49 3.07
N ILE A 12 -4.00 -36.41 2.68
CA ILE A 12 -3.51 -36.18 1.29
C ILE A 12 -2.04 -36.65 1.11
N ALA A 13 -1.39 -37.19 2.14
CA ALA A 13 0.00 -37.61 2.08
C ALA A 13 0.15 -39.14 1.80
N GLY A 14 -0.40 -39.58 0.67
CA GLY A 14 -0.19 -40.96 0.18
C GLY A 14 0.49 -40.97 -1.17
N GLY A 15 1.84 -41.09 -1.21
CA GLY A 15 2.54 -41.50 -2.43
C GLY A 15 3.82 -40.75 -2.75
N THR A 16 4.96 -41.48 -2.59
CA THR A 16 6.31 -41.27 -3.14
C THR A 16 7.14 -40.10 -2.56
N ALA A 17 8.26 -40.53 -1.94
CA ALA A 17 9.39 -39.74 -1.45
C ALA A 17 8.95 -38.48 -0.67
N ALA A 18 8.88 -38.63 0.66
CA ALA A 18 8.59 -37.54 1.58
C ALA A 18 9.62 -36.41 1.36
N ALA A 19 9.28 -35.45 0.49
CA ALA A 19 9.92 -34.15 0.52
C ALA A 19 9.70 -33.65 1.95
N GLN A 20 10.78 -33.41 2.67
CA GLN A 20 10.75 -32.96 4.04
C GLN A 20 9.98 -31.64 4.07
N GLN A 21 8.72 -31.68 4.51
CA GLN A 21 7.88 -30.51 4.56
C GLN A 21 8.45 -29.57 5.63
N HIS A 22 8.84 -28.39 5.21
CA HIS A 22 9.37 -27.39 6.14
C HIS A 22 8.23 -26.45 6.56
N VAL A 23 8.08 -26.31 7.87
CA VAL A 23 7.16 -25.32 8.46
C VAL A 23 7.99 -24.20 9.05
N THR A 24 7.66 -22.96 8.66
CA THR A 24 8.30 -21.77 9.22
C THR A 24 7.22 -20.92 9.91
N ALA A 25 7.41 -20.63 11.19
CA ALA A 25 6.59 -19.67 11.91
C ALA A 25 7.11 -18.26 11.67
N LEU A 26 6.21 -17.32 11.44
CA LEU A 26 6.52 -15.92 11.18
C LEU A 26 5.62 -15.01 12.05
N ALA A 27 6.22 -13.92 12.53
CA ALA A 27 5.50 -12.87 13.22
C ALA A 27 6.00 -11.51 12.72
N ASP A 28 5.07 -10.68 12.27
CA ASP A 28 5.33 -9.31 11.84
C ASP A 28 4.52 -8.36 12.71
N VAL A 29 5.16 -7.33 13.26
CA VAL A 29 4.50 -6.30 14.04
C VAL A 29 4.86 -4.93 13.46
N LEU A 30 3.85 -4.08 13.30
CA LEU A 30 3.96 -2.69 12.94
C LEU A 30 3.36 -1.86 14.08
N LEU A 31 4.16 -1.01 14.70
CA LEU A 31 3.69 0.05 15.61
C LEU A 31 3.74 1.37 14.85
N TYR A 32 2.70 2.16 14.94
CA TYR A 32 2.62 3.41 14.20
C TYR A 32 1.96 4.54 15.00
N GLY A 33 2.52 5.74 14.83
CA GLY A 33 1.91 7.00 15.20
C GLY A 33 2.09 7.98 14.05
N ASP A 34 1.00 8.54 13.54
CA ASP A 34 0.98 9.56 12.49
C ASP A 34 0.09 10.70 12.96
N ASN A 35 0.64 11.89 13.05
CA ASN A 35 -0.10 13.09 13.41
C ASN A 35 0.02 14.13 12.32
N THR A 36 -1.12 14.65 11.88
CA THR A 36 -1.21 15.73 10.89
C THR A 36 -1.93 16.91 11.50
N GLU A 37 -1.24 18.04 11.61
CA GLU A 37 -1.79 19.30 12.10
C GLU A 37 -2.32 20.15 10.93
N PHE A 38 -3.36 19.62 10.29
CA PHE A 38 -3.96 20.25 9.13
C PHE A 38 -5.23 21.02 9.52
N ARG A 39 -5.33 22.27 9.02
CA ARG A 39 -6.47 23.16 9.21
C ARG A 39 -6.98 23.72 7.88
N ASN A 40 -6.53 23.16 6.78
CA ASN A 40 -6.96 23.60 5.46
C ASN A 40 -8.37 23.06 5.12
N PRO A 41 -9.09 23.72 4.19
CA PRO A 41 -10.48 23.34 3.89
C PRO A 41 -10.65 22.00 3.15
N PHE A 42 -9.55 21.32 2.75
CA PHE A 42 -9.60 20.08 1.97
C PHE A 42 -9.26 18.86 2.81
N ARG A 43 -8.52 19.06 3.89
CA ARG A 43 -8.14 17.98 4.81
C ARG A 43 -8.08 18.53 6.23
N GLU A 44 -8.71 17.83 7.13
CA GLU A 44 -8.61 18.08 8.56
C GLU A 44 -7.39 17.38 9.15
N GLY A 45 -6.92 17.88 10.28
CA GLY A 45 -5.90 17.22 11.09
C GLY A 45 -6.40 15.87 11.60
N GLU A 46 -5.51 14.90 11.66
CA GLU A 46 -5.83 13.54 12.09
C GLU A 46 -4.66 12.94 12.87
N THR A 47 -4.95 12.35 14.02
CA THR A 47 -3.99 11.53 14.74
C THR A 47 -4.36 10.06 14.59
N ILE A 48 -3.44 9.29 14.02
CA ILE A 48 -3.55 7.85 13.85
C ILE A 48 -2.51 7.20 14.73
N PHE A 49 -2.93 6.46 15.76
CA PHE A 49 -2.00 5.80 16.67
C PHE A 49 -2.46 4.36 16.94
N GLY A 50 -1.59 3.38 16.70
CA GLY A 50 -2.02 1.99 16.82
C GLY A 50 -0.92 0.96 16.54
N SER A 51 -1.36 -0.28 16.42
CA SER A 51 -0.53 -1.43 16.12
C SER A 51 -1.22 -2.38 15.16
N ALA A 52 -0.42 -3.06 14.34
CA ALA A 52 -0.86 -4.19 13.54
C ALA A 52 0.09 -5.36 13.77
N ALA A 53 -0.46 -6.54 13.95
CA ALA A 53 0.31 -7.75 14.14
C ALA A 53 -0.22 -8.86 13.23
N ARG A 54 0.70 -9.70 12.76
CA ARG A 54 0.40 -10.88 11.97
C ARG A 54 1.27 -12.04 12.48
N VAL A 55 0.61 -13.15 12.80
CA VAL A 55 1.28 -14.40 13.20
C VAL A 55 0.77 -15.50 12.29
N TYR A 56 1.66 -16.19 11.61
CA TYR A 56 1.29 -17.24 10.66
C TYR A 56 2.40 -18.27 10.50
N ALA A 57 2.03 -19.42 9.98
CA ALA A 57 2.94 -20.48 9.59
C ALA A 57 2.91 -20.64 8.06
N ASP A 58 4.08 -20.76 7.46
CA ASP A 58 4.30 -21.14 6.08
C ASP A 58 4.59 -22.64 6.01
N LEU A 59 3.74 -23.37 5.30
CA LEU A 59 3.94 -24.77 4.95
C LEU A 59 4.44 -24.87 3.51
N GLU A 60 5.69 -25.25 3.33
CA GLU A 60 6.29 -25.51 2.02
C GLU A 60 5.87 -26.89 1.51
N LEU A 61 4.95 -26.94 0.55
CA LEU A 61 4.53 -28.19 -0.11
C LEU A 61 5.59 -28.70 -1.07
N ASN A 62 6.30 -27.78 -1.73
CA ASN A 62 7.48 -28.00 -2.57
C ASN A 62 8.22 -26.65 -2.74
N PRO A 63 9.41 -26.61 -3.39
CA PRO A 63 10.18 -25.37 -3.56
C PRO A 63 9.45 -24.22 -4.26
N ARG A 64 8.34 -24.51 -4.94
CA ARG A 64 7.56 -23.51 -5.70
C ARG A 64 6.18 -23.23 -5.12
N VAL A 65 5.69 -24.05 -4.20
CA VAL A 65 4.32 -23.93 -3.68
C VAL A 65 4.32 -23.91 -2.17
N LYS A 66 3.70 -22.88 -1.62
CA LYS A 66 3.62 -22.63 -0.19
C LYS A 66 2.19 -22.27 0.21
N VAL A 67 1.73 -22.77 1.33
CA VAL A 67 0.48 -22.38 1.98
C VAL A 67 0.80 -21.64 3.26
N SER A 68 0.21 -20.46 3.45
CA SER A 68 0.32 -19.66 4.67
C SER A 68 -0.98 -19.73 5.45
N LEU A 69 -0.90 -20.00 6.76
CA LEU A 69 -2.05 -20.09 7.67
C LEU A 69 -1.77 -19.34 8.96
N GLY A 70 -2.70 -18.48 9.38
CA GLY A 70 -2.50 -17.69 10.60
C GLY A 70 -3.60 -16.69 10.88
N VAL A 71 -3.25 -15.62 11.58
CA VAL A 71 -4.14 -14.53 11.96
C VAL A 71 -3.43 -13.19 11.85
N ALA A 72 -4.16 -12.17 11.42
CA ALA A 72 -3.74 -10.78 11.42
C ALA A 72 -4.73 -9.93 12.21
N GLY A 73 -4.21 -8.98 13.00
CA GLY A 73 -5.01 -8.03 13.75
C GLY A 73 -4.50 -6.60 13.58
N ASN A 74 -5.40 -5.64 13.64
CA ASN A 74 -5.11 -4.21 13.65
C ASN A 74 -5.90 -3.54 14.76
N GLU A 75 -5.23 -2.70 15.55
CA GLU A 75 -5.79 -1.97 16.68
C GLU A 75 -5.43 -0.48 16.56
N ARG A 76 -6.43 0.38 16.74
CA ARG A 76 -6.27 1.82 16.97
C ARG A 76 -6.28 2.09 18.46
N PHE A 77 -5.23 2.67 19.03
CA PHE A 77 -5.18 3.00 20.44
C PHE A 77 -6.20 4.10 20.77
N GLY A 78 -6.94 3.88 21.85
CA GLY A 78 -8.04 4.76 22.26
C GLY A 78 -9.37 4.49 21.55
N GLY A 79 -9.46 3.46 20.73
CA GLY A 79 -10.73 2.99 20.15
C GLY A 79 -11.61 2.26 21.18
N ASP A 80 -12.91 2.20 20.90
CA ASP A 80 -13.90 1.52 21.78
C ASP A 80 -13.76 -0.03 21.75
N ARG A 81 -13.01 -0.57 20.83
CA ARG A 81 -12.78 -2.02 20.66
C ARG A 81 -11.31 -2.33 20.78
N ALA A 82 -10.99 -3.44 21.46
CA ALA A 82 -9.61 -3.92 21.61
C ALA A 82 -8.92 -4.25 20.26
N PHE A 83 -9.69 -4.64 19.25
CA PHE A 83 -9.23 -4.80 17.87
C PHE A 83 -10.28 -4.28 16.92
N GLU A 84 -9.91 -3.38 16.01
CA GLU A 84 -10.80 -2.94 14.94
C GLU A 84 -11.01 -4.03 13.91
N GLN A 85 -9.98 -4.83 13.65
CA GLN A 85 -10.01 -5.92 12.71
C GLN A 85 -9.19 -7.10 13.21
N VAL A 86 -9.78 -8.29 13.15
CA VAL A 86 -9.07 -9.57 13.25
C VAL A 86 -9.49 -10.40 12.05
N ARG A 87 -8.52 -10.87 11.28
CA ARG A 87 -8.77 -11.62 10.03
C ARG A 87 -7.92 -12.89 9.97
N PRO A 88 -8.44 -14.00 9.41
CA PRO A 88 -7.63 -15.17 9.12
C PRO A 88 -6.61 -14.85 8.03
N VAL A 89 -5.43 -15.38 8.17
CA VAL A 89 -4.38 -15.43 7.15
C VAL A 89 -4.48 -16.78 6.47
N VAL A 90 -4.97 -16.83 5.24
CA VAL A 90 -4.99 -18.01 4.40
C VAL A 90 -4.51 -17.59 3.02
N ALA A 91 -3.39 -18.15 2.57
CA ALA A 91 -2.86 -17.83 1.25
C ALA A 91 -2.15 -19.03 0.61
N LEU A 92 -2.30 -19.17 -0.69
CA LEU A 92 -1.51 -20.03 -1.57
C LEU A 92 -0.52 -19.16 -2.33
N THR A 93 0.76 -19.44 -2.20
CA THR A 93 1.83 -18.79 -2.96
C THR A 93 2.44 -19.77 -3.95
N VAL A 94 2.50 -19.39 -5.22
CA VAL A 94 3.19 -20.10 -6.28
C VAL A 94 4.35 -19.24 -6.79
N THR A 95 5.57 -19.76 -6.69
CA THR A 95 6.80 -19.03 -7.04
C THR A 95 7.48 -19.69 -8.24
N GLY A 96 7.70 -18.93 -9.29
CA GLY A 96 8.59 -19.26 -10.39
C GLY A 96 9.95 -18.56 -10.24
N ASP A 97 10.82 -18.70 -11.22
CA ASP A 97 12.19 -18.15 -11.17
C ASP A 97 12.21 -16.61 -11.03
N ARG A 98 11.27 -15.92 -11.67
CA ARG A 98 11.18 -14.45 -11.68
C ARG A 98 9.81 -13.94 -11.28
N SER A 99 8.85 -14.79 -11.00
CA SER A 99 7.49 -14.38 -10.67
C SER A 99 6.99 -15.07 -9.41
N SER A 100 6.09 -14.41 -8.71
CA SER A 100 5.36 -14.97 -7.58
C SER A 100 3.91 -14.57 -7.70
N PHE A 101 3.02 -15.53 -7.50
CA PHE A 101 1.60 -15.32 -7.48
C PHE A 101 1.05 -15.75 -6.11
N VAL A 102 0.26 -14.87 -5.48
CA VAL A 102 -0.41 -15.15 -4.21
C VAL A 102 -1.91 -15.08 -4.44
N PHE A 103 -2.61 -16.12 -4.03
CA PHE A 103 -4.06 -16.14 -3.94
C PHE A 103 -4.47 -16.30 -2.48
N GLY A 104 -5.28 -15.37 -1.98
CA GLY A 104 -5.70 -15.29 -0.59
C GLY A 104 -5.23 -14.00 0.05
N ALA A 105 -4.80 -14.09 1.27
CA ALA A 105 -4.49 -12.93 2.06
C ALA A 105 -2.97 -12.61 1.99
N PHE A 106 -2.60 -11.37 1.64
CA PHE A 106 -1.21 -10.93 1.49
C PHE A 106 -0.97 -9.55 2.13
N PRO A 107 0.26 -9.27 2.58
CA PRO A 107 0.62 -7.92 2.97
C PRO A 107 0.85 -7.07 1.72
N PRO A 108 0.23 -5.90 1.60
CA PRO A 108 0.49 -4.96 0.49
C PRO A 108 1.90 -4.38 0.56
N ARG A 109 2.54 -4.56 1.71
CA ARG A 109 3.93 -4.18 1.96
C ARG A 109 4.78 -5.39 2.23
N ARG A 110 5.99 -5.38 1.64
CA ARG A 110 7.04 -6.30 2.08
C ARG A 110 7.52 -5.89 3.46
N ALA A 111 7.64 -6.88 4.35
CA ALA A 111 8.15 -6.68 5.70
C ALA A 111 9.57 -6.07 5.73
N ASP A 112 10.38 -6.34 4.70
CA ASP A 112 11.75 -5.86 4.51
C ASP A 112 11.86 -4.47 3.87
N ALA A 113 10.74 -3.93 3.43
CA ALA A 113 10.76 -2.66 2.76
C ALA A 113 10.60 -1.48 3.73
N PRO A 114 11.47 -0.48 3.60
CA PRO A 114 11.41 0.69 4.46
C PRO A 114 10.06 1.39 4.39
N ILE A 115 9.51 1.73 5.58
CA ILE A 115 8.42 2.68 5.69
C ILE A 115 9.03 4.05 5.49
N GLY A 116 8.68 4.73 4.41
CA GLY A 116 9.20 6.06 4.20
C GLY A 116 8.74 6.66 2.88
N PRO A 117 9.09 7.92 2.59
CA PRO A 117 8.64 8.63 1.41
C PRO A 117 8.96 7.96 0.06
N ASP A 118 9.85 6.97 0.04
CA ASP A 118 10.06 6.14 -1.15
C ASP A 118 8.99 5.08 -1.38
N ARG A 119 8.09 4.88 -0.38
CA ARG A 119 6.91 4.04 -0.48
C ARG A 119 5.68 4.83 -0.11
N MET A 120 5.05 5.31 -1.10
CA MET A 120 3.83 6.08 -1.06
C MET A 120 2.68 5.09 -1.23
N GLY A 121 1.89 4.88 -0.18
CA GLY A 121 0.76 3.94 -0.19
C GLY A 121 1.14 2.45 -0.03
N PRO A 122 0.13 1.58 0.12
CA PRO A 122 0.31 0.15 0.37
C PRO A 122 1.13 -0.56 -0.72
N HIS A 123 0.92 -0.22 -2.00
CA HIS A 123 1.61 -0.80 -3.16
C HIS A 123 2.71 0.08 -3.73
N GLY A 124 3.13 1.13 -3.01
CA GLY A 124 4.14 2.08 -3.48
C GLY A 124 3.64 2.99 -4.60
N LEU A 125 2.33 3.20 -4.67
CA LEU A 125 1.75 4.18 -5.59
C LEU A 125 2.02 5.60 -5.12
N LEU A 126 1.98 6.54 -6.06
CA LEU A 126 2.07 7.97 -5.76
C LEU A 126 0.89 8.42 -4.89
N PRO A 127 1.09 9.36 -3.93
CA PRO A 127 0.03 9.81 -3.02
C PRO A 127 -1.24 10.32 -3.70
N PRO A 128 -1.20 10.99 -4.88
CA PRO A 128 -2.42 11.34 -5.60
C PRO A 128 -3.26 10.13 -6.04
N LEU A 129 -2.65 8.95 -6.23
CA LEU A 129 -3.34 7.71 -6.60
C LEU A 129 -3.82 6.94 -5.38
N GLN A 130 -2.97 6.82 -4.34
CA GLN A 130 -3.28 6.07 -3.12
C GLN A 130 -2.55 6.68 -1.92
N ARG A 131 -3.31 7.10 -0.90
CA ARG A 131 -2.73 7.77 0.28
C ARG A 131 -1.88 6.82 1.12
N GLU A 132 -0.80 7.34 1.68
CA GLU A 132 0.15 6.59 2.51
C GLU A 132 -0.48 5.97 3.77
N THR A 133 -1.43 6.69 4.39
CA THR A 133 -2.06 6.26 5.65
C THR A 133 -2.89 4.99 5.52
N LEU A 134 -3.28 4.59 4.30
CA LEU A 134 -3.91 3.29 4.07
C LEU A 134 -3.02 2.11 4.51
N THR A 135 -1.72 2.29 4.57
CA THR A 135 -0.80 1.29 5.13
C THR A 135 -1.11 0.93 6.59
N PHE A 136 -1.72 1.85 7.34
CA PHE A 136 -2.13 1.64 8.73
C PHE A 136 -3.53 1.04 8.84
N ASP A 137 -4.40 1.30 7.85
CA ASP A 137 -5.76 0.77 7.80
C ASP A 137 -5.81 -0.63 7.17
N ARG A 138 -4.95 -0.86 6.16
CA ARG A 138 -4.90 -2.08 5.37
C ARG A 138 -3.53 -2.73 5.48
N THR A 139 -3.27 -3.28 6.64
CA THR A 139 -2.02 -4.01 6.90
C THR A 139 -2.01 -5.37 6.22
N TYR A 140 -3.18 -5.80 5.71
CA TYR A 140 -3.38 -7.11 5.12
C TYR A 140 -4.56 -7.10 4.14
N GLU A 141 -4.36 -7.59 2.92
CA GLU A 141 -5.31 -7.52 1.82
C GLU A 141 -5.72 -8.92 1.35
N PRO A 142 -7.03 -9.23 1.28
CA PRO A 142 -7.52 -10.47 0.69
C PRO A 142 -7.70 -10.34 -0.82
N GLY A 143 -7.14 -11.25 -1.60
CA GLY A 143 -7.30 -11.19 -3.05
C GLY A 143 -6.23 -11.90 -3.85
N LEU A 144 -5.66 -11.21 -4.83
CA LEU A 144 -4.64 -11.71 -5.74
C LEU A 144 -3.46 -10.74 -5.77
N LEU A 145 -2.24 -11.27 -5.72
CA LEU A 145 -1.02 -10.51 -5.90
C LEU A 145 -0.10 -11.24 -6.88
N TRP A 146 0.29 -10.58 -7.95
CA TRP A 146 1.28 -11.09 -8.89
C TRP A 146 2.48 -10.15 -8.96
N THR A 147 3.67 -10.66 -8.67
CA THR A 147 4.92 -9.93 -8.81
C THR A 147 5.81 -10.58 -9.84
N PHE A 148 6.48 -9.75 -10.64
CA PHE A 148 7.51 -10.18 -11.60
C PHE A 148 8.78 -9.34 -11.42
N ARG A 149 9.95 -10.00 -11.44
CA ARG A 149 11.27 -9.38 -11.20
C ARG A 149 12.23 -9.73 -12.31
N GLY A 150 12.05 -9.10 -13.47
CA GLY A 150 13.04 -9.14 -14.53
C GLY A 150 14.12 -8.07 -14.36
N THR A 151 15.21 -8.20 -15.10
CA THR A 151 16.29 -7.19 -15.12
C THR A 151 15.82 -5.88 -15.78
N LEU A 152 15.14 -5.99 -16.89
CA LEU A 152 14.65 -4.86 -17.68
C LEU A 152 13.29 -4.34 -17.18
N ILE A 153 12.37 -5.24 -16.80
CA ILE A 153 11.02 -4.90 -16.32
C ILE A 153 10.77 -5.62 -15.00
N GLY A 154 10.23 -4.90 -14.04
CA GLY A 154 9.64 -5.46 -12.85
C GLY A 154 8.25 -4.89 -12.65
N HIS A 155 7.31 -5.68 -12.13
CA HIS A 155 5.97 -5.20 -11.81
C HIS A 155 5.37 -5.92 -10.59
N GLU A 156 4.41 -5.25 -9.99
CA GLU A 156 3.45 -5.77 -9.04
C GLU A 156 2.05 -5.44 -9.56
N MET A 157 1.18 -6.42 -9.60
CA MET A 157 -0.24 -6.27 -9.91
C MET A 157 -1.05 -6.91 -8.80
N TRP A 158 -2.15 -6.27 -8.40
CA TRP A 158 -2.99 -6.77 -7.33
C TRP A 158 -4.47 -6.56 -7.61
N LEU A 159 -5.27 -7.32 -6.91
CA LEU A 159 -6.71 -7.16 -6.72
C LEU A 159 -7.01 -7.43 -5.25
N GLU A 160 -7.44 -6.41 -4.51
CA GLU A 160 -7.94 -6.53 -3.15
C GLU A 160 -9.47 -6.54 -3.17
N TRP A 161 -10.08 -7.59 -2.64
CA TRP A 161 -11.53 -7.66 -2.47
C TRP A 161 -11.91 -7.11 -1.10
N GLN A 162 -12.23 -5.83 -1.05
CA GLN A 162 -12.45 -5.10 0.20
C GLN A 162 -13.79 -5.44 0.85
N ARG A 163 -14.82 -5.66 0.03
CA ARG A 163 -16.18 -5.90 0.50
C ARG A 163 -16.97 -6.72 -0.49
N VAL A 164 -17.65 -7.74 0.01
CA VAL A 164 -18.57 -8.57 -0.79
C VAL A 164 -19.92 -7.88 -0.94
N ASN A 165 -20.67 -8.27 -1.97
CA ASN A 165 -22.04 -7.83 -2.18
C ASN A 165 -22.98 -8.60 -1.24
N THR A 166 -23.67 -7.88 -0.34
CA THR A 166 -24.65 -8.39 0.61
C THR A 166 -25.89 -7.49 0.60
N PRO A 167 -27.00 -7.85 1.29
CA PRO A 167 -28.13 -6.93 1.44
C PRO A 167 -27.76 -5.57 2.06
N GLU A 168 -26.75 -5.54 2.95
CA GLU A 168 -26.30 -4.32 3.66
C GLU A 168 -25.23 -3.57 2.90
N HIS A 169 -24.48 -4.24 2.02
CA HIS A 169 -23.29 -3.68 1.39
C HIS A 169 -23.22 -4.01 -0.09
N ARG A 170 -22.86 -3.02 -0.88
CA ARG A 170 -22.44 -3.23 -2.27
C ARG A 170 -20.97 -3.67 -2.31
N GLU A 171 -20.60 -4.44 -3.31
CA GLU A 171 -19.21 -4.87 -3.48
C GLU A 171 -18.26 -3.68 -3.67
N ARG A 172 -17.05 -3.86 -3.21
CA ARG A 172 -15.96 -2.92 -3.45
C ARG A 172 -14.68 -3.70 -3.61
N PHE A 173 -13.91 -3.36 -4.62
CA PHE A 173 -12.54 -3.84 -4.78
C PHE A 173 -11.59 -2.71 -5.19
N ASP A 174 -10.33 -2.92 -4.87
CA ASP A 174 -9.17 -2.13 -5.27
C ASP A 174 -8.30 -3.00 -6.17
N ALA A 175 -7.84 -2.46 -7.27
CA ALA A 175 -6.94 -3.16 -8.17
C ALA A 175 -5.91 -2.21 -8.76
N GLY A 176 -4.74 -2.71 -9.06
CA GLY A 176 -3.74 -1.85 -9.67
C GLY A 176 -2.50 -2.56 -10.16
N MET A 177 -1.60 -1.74 -10.65
CA MET A 177 -0.30 -2.14 -11.14
C MET A 177 0.74 -1.07 -10.80
N ASN A 178 1.89 -1.52 -10.33
CA ASN A 178 3.10 -0.71 -10.23
C ASN A 178 4.20 -1.41 -11.02
N ALA A 179 4.61 -0.84 -12.15
CA ALA A 179 5.62 -1.41 -13.05
C ALA A 179 6.79 -0.43 -13.22
N THR A 180 7.98 -0.97 -13.45
CA THR A 180 9.18 -0.17 -13.72
C THR A 180 9.98 -0.79 -14.84
N PHE A 181 10.24 -0.01 -15.87
CA PHE A 181 11.17 -0.33 -16.96
C PHE A 181 12.55 0.26 -16.65
N ARG A 182 13.61 -0.53 -16.73
CA ARG A 182 15.00 -0.18 -16.38
C ARG A 182 15.94 -0.49 -17.54
N PRO A 183 16.03 0.39 -18.56
CA PRO A 183 16.87 0.13 -19.73
C PRO A 183 18.37 0.17 -19.38
N GLN A 184 18.77 1.10 -18.51
CA GLN A 184 20.15 1.28 -18.09
C GLN A 184 20.19 2.15 -16.83
N ALA A 185 20.99 1.73 -15.82
CA ALA A 185 21.27 2.59 -14.67
C ALA A 185 21.94 3.91 -15.10
N PRO A 186 21.60 5.05 -14.47
CA PRO A 186 20.73 5.22 -13.29
C PRO A 186 19.25 5.49 -13.62
N LEU A 187 18.84 5.34 -14.89
CA LEU A 187 17.53 5.73 -15.39
C LEU A 187 16.51 4.59 -15.28
N SER A 188 15.28 4.94 -14.91
CA SER A 188 14.12 4.04 -14.90
C SER A 188 12.84 4.80 -15.25
N PHE A 189 11.86 4.08 -15.80
CA PHE A 189 10.55 4.60 -16.20
C PHE A 189 9.44 3.86 -15.44
N PRO A 190 8.97 4.41 -14.31
CA PRO A 190 7.86 3.85 -13.57
C PRO A 190 6.52 4.15 -14.25
N VAL A 191 5.61 3.17 -14.20
CA VAL A 191 4.21 3.28 -14.65
C VAL A 191 3.32 2.73 -13.55
N GLN A 192 2.24 3.44 -13.23
CA GLN A 192 1.30 3.07 -12.17
C GLN A 192 -0.13 3.15 -12.69
N LEU A 193 -0.96 2.22 -12.26
CA LEU A 193 -2.39 2.19 -12.51
C LEU A 193 -3.10 1.83 -11.20
N HIS A 194 -4.20 2.51 -10.90
CA HIS A 194 -5.01 2.23 -9.72
C HIS A 194 -6.50 2.40 -10.05
N VAL A 195 -7.29 1.40 -9.71
CA VAL A 195 -8.73 1.35 -9.94
C VAL A 195 -9.41 1.02 -8.63
N VAL A 196 -10.38 1.82 -8.23
CA VAL A 196 -11.31 1.52 -7.16
C VAL A 196 -12.69 1.37 -7.77
N HIS A 197 -13.31 0.23 -7.57
CA HIS A 197 -14.65 -0.09 -8.06
C HIS A 197 -15.62 -0.25 -6.89
N GLN A 198 -16.82 0.31 -7.04
CA GLN A 198 -17.95 0.05 -6.16
C GLN A 198 -19.18 -0.28 -7.00
N GLY A 199 -19.68 -1.50 -6.87
CA GLY A 199 -20.76 -2.01 -7.71
C GLY A 199 -21.60 -3.06 -7.03
N GLY A 200 -22.04 -4.05 -7.83
CA GLY A 200 -22.91 -5.14 -7.39
C GLY A 200 -24.36 -4.73 -7.38
N GLN A 201 -25.18 -5.51 -8.09
CA GLN A 201 -26.63 -5.26 -8.23
C GLN A 201 -27.45 -6.44 -7.75
N LEU A 202 -26.80 -7.45 -7.15
CA LEU A 202 -27.49 -8.68 -6.77
C LEU A 202 -28.54 -8.44 -5.68
N PHE A 203 -28.21 -7.61 -4.68
CA PHE A 203 -29.09 -7.37 -3.52
C PHE A 203 -29.61 -5.93 -3.48
N ALA A 204 -28.77 -4.95 -3.73
CA ALA A 204 -29.12 -3.54 -3.64
C ALA A 204 -28.90 -2.84 -4.97
N SER A 205 -29.94 -2.14 -5.47
CA SER A 205 -29.80 -1.22 -6.60
C SER A 205 -29.03 0.02 -6.19
N GLY A 206 -28.39 0.68 -7.13
CA GLY A 206 -27.67 1.93 -6.90
C GLY A 206 -26.59 2.19 -7.95
N PRO A 207 -25.88 3.32 -7.88
CA PRO A 207 -24.90 3.67 -8.88
C PRO A 207 -23.72 2.70 -8.89
N VAL A 208 -23.24 2.32 -10.06
CA VAL A 208 -21.96 1.65 -10.24
C VAL A 208 -20.90 2.72 -10.44
N ALA A 209 -19.96 2.80 -9.53
CA ALA A 209 -18.95 3.83 -9.49
C ALA A 209 -17.55 3.27 -9.79
N ASP A 210 -16.75 4.04 -10.50
CA ASP A 210 -15.33 3.75 -10.74
C ASP A 210 -14.48 4.97 -10.48
N SER A 211 -13.31 4.74 -9.91
CA SER A 211 -12.29 5.76 -9.76
C SER A 211 -10.97 5.21 -10.29
N ILE A 212 -10.53 5.71 -11.42
CA ILE A 212 -9.36 5.25 -12.15
C ILE A 212 -8.29 6.33 -12.10
N GLY A 213 -7.05 5.96 -11.85
CA GLY A 213 -5.91 6.87 -11.94
C GLY A 213 -4.70 6.15 -12.51
N ALA A 214 -3.93 6.86 -13.31
CA ALA A 214 -2.68 6.34 -13.87
C ALA A 214 -1.57 7.39 -13.78
N ALA A 215 -0.34 6.93 -13.69
CA ALA A 215 0.86 7.76 -13.72
C ALA A 215 1.94 7.11 -14.58
N ALA A 216 2.68 7.92 -15.32
CA ALA A 216 3.89 7.51 -16.00
C ALA A 216 4.96 8.59 -15.84
N GLY A 217 6.21 8.16 -15.67
CA GLY A 217 7.29 9.11 -15.40
C GLY A 217 8.68 8.58 -15.67
N ALA A 218 9.66 9.38 -15.26
CA ALA A 218 11.07 9.04 -15.29
C ALA A 218 11.68 9.26 -13.90
N ARG A 219 12.62 8.40 -13.53
CA ARG A 219 13.40 8.47 -12.30
C ARG A 219 14.88 8.26 -12.61
N ILE A 220 15.69 9.15 -12.04
CA ILE A 220 17.15 9.00 -12.00
C ILE A 220 17.53 8.76 -10.55
N ALA A 221 18.33 7.73 -10.27
CA ALA A 221 18.81 7.41 -8.93
C ALA A 221 20.30 7.10 -8.96
N CYS A 222 21.08 7.83 -8.17
CA CYS A 222 22.54 7.73 -8.09
C CYS A 222 22.99 7.38 -6.67
N GLY A 223 24.17 6.81 -6.54
CA GLY A 223 24.78 6.42 -5.27
C GLY A 223 24.74 4.91 -5.02
N SER A 224 25.50 4.47 -4.04
CA SER A 224 25.65 3.06 -3.64
C SER A 224 25.28 2.85 -2.17
N ASN A 225 25.11 1.60 -1.75
CA ASN A 225 24.89 1.24 -0.36
C ASN A 225 26.08 1.70 0.51
N GLY A 226 25.78 2.36 1.64
CA GLY A 226 26.79 2.92 2.55
C GLY A 226 27.27 4.33 2.21
N ALA A 227 27.06 4.82 0.97
CA ALA A 227 27.34 6.18 0.54
C ALA A 227 26.05 7.03 0.52
N MET A 228 26.20 8.27 0.08
CA MET A 228 25.04 9.13 -0.19
C MET A 228 24.30 8.61 -1.42
N ARG A 229 22.98 8.43 -1.29
CA ARG A 229 22.07 8.13 -2.41
C ARG A 229 21.24 9.36 -2.69
N ALA A 230 21.03 9.65 -3.96
CA ALA A 230 20.15 10.73 -4.40
C ALA A 230 19.21 10.22 -5.50
N SER A 231 17.98 10.72 -5.52
CA SER A 231 17.03 10.44 -6.58
C SER A 231 16.24 11.68 -6.97
N LEU A 232 15.88 11.75 -8.25
CA LEU A 232 14.97 12.75 -8.81
C LEU A 232 13.99 12.02 -9.70
N GLU A 233 12.70 12.34 -9.55
CA GLU A 233 11.65 11.73 -10.33
C GLU A 233 10.54 12.73 -10.68
N GLY A 234 9.92 12.53 -11.83
CA GLY A 234 8.79 13.31 -12.31
C GLY A 234 7.79 12.44 -13.04
N TYR A 235 6.50 12.73 -12.84
CA TYR A 235 5.38 11.96 -13.39
C TYR A 235 4.31 12.88 -13.96
N GLY A 236 3.75 12.49 -15.11
CA GLY A 236 2.43 12.92 -15.56
C GLY A 236 1.37 11.97 -15.03
N LEU A 237 0.26 12.52 -14.56
CA LEU A 237 -0.86 11.74 -14.02
C LEU A 237 -2.16 12.09 -14.73
N VAL A 238 -3.04 11.09 -14.84
CA VAL A 238 -4.42 11.26 -15.28
C VAL A 238 -5.36 10.57 -14.28
N SER A 239 -6.58 11.11 -14.15
CA SER A 239 -7.65 10.48 -13.38
C SER A 239 -8.96 10.55 -14.13
N ARG A 240 -9.81 9.53 -13.92
CA ARG A 240 -11.21 9.51 -14.33
C ARG A 240 -12.06 9.04 -13.17
N TYR A 241 -12.98 9.88 -12.75
CA TYR A 241 -13.94 9.60 -11.69
C TYR A 241 -15.32 9.45 -12.30
N VAL A 242 -15.94 8.30 -12.13
CA VAL A 242 -17.27 7.92 -12.64
C VAL A 242 -18.13 7.60 -11.42
N PRO A 243 -18.89 8.54 -10.88
CA PRO A 243 -19.74 8.30 -9.70
C PRO A 243 -20.94 7.41 -10.01
N ASP A 244 -21.34 7.34 -11.28
CA ASP A 244 -22.42 6.48 -11.76
C ASP A 244 -22.25 6.17 -13.25
N ARG A 245 -22.04 4.90 -13.59
CA ARG A 245 -21.93 4.47 -15.00
C ARG A 245 -23.16 4.74 -15.82
N ALA A 246 -24.37 4.77 -15.19
CA ALA A 246 -25.61 5.08 -15.86
C ALA A 246 -25.77 6.58 -16.16
N ARG A 247 -24.92 7.44 -15.55
CA ARG A 247 -24.95 8.89 -15.72
C ARG A 247 -23.56 9.42 -16.08
N PRO A 248 -23.09 9.20 -17.33
CA PRO A 248 -21.74 9.54 -17.76
C PRO A 248 -21.44 11.04 -17.71
N GLU A 249 -22.47 11.91 -17.74
CA GLU A 249 -22.35 13.36 -17.62
C GLU A 249 -21.84 13.83 -16.24
N LEU A 250 -21.93 12.97 -15.22
CA LEU A 250 -21.36 13.23 -13.90
C LEU A 250 -19.86 12.92 -13.82
N SER A 251 -19.32 12.25 -14.83
CA SER A 251 -17.91 11.87 -14.86
C SER A 251 -17.00 13.09 -14.88
N ARG A 252 -15.81 12.94 -14.28
CA ARG A 252 -14.79 13.98 -14.21
C ARG A 252 -13.44 13.40 -14.62
N ASP A 253 -12.79 14.07 -15.56
CA ASP A 253 -11.42 13.77 -15.98
C ASP A 253 -10.46 14.80 -15.39
N GLY A 254 -9.32 14.33 -14.89
CA GLY A 254 -8.31 15.17 -14.28
C GLY A 254 -6.92 14.84 -14.78
N VAL A 255 -6.02 15.82 -14.67
CA VAL A 255 -4.61 15.69 -15.00
C VAL A 255 -3.75 16.28 -13.90
N GLY A 256 -2.52 15.81 -13.78
CA GLY A 256 -1.58 16.37 -12.81
C GLY A 256 -0.13 16.10 -13.15
N PHE A 257 0.73 16.85 -12.50
CA PHE A 257 2.18 16.66 -12.51
C PHE A 257 2.67 16.51 -11.08
N PHE A 258 3.50 15.48 -10.86
CA PHE A 258 4.14 15.18 -9.59
C PHE A 258 5.65 15.12 -9.77
N GLY A 259 6.40 15.83 -8.93
CA GLY A 259 7.85 15.79 -8.90
C GLY A 259 8.36 15.53 -7.49
N ARG A 260 9.45 14.76 -7.36
CA ARG A 260 10.10 14.49 -6.07
C ARG A 260 11.60 14.38 -6.23
N GLY A 261 12.33 15.01 -5.30
CA GLY A 261 13.75 14.82 -5.08
C GLY A 261 14.00 14.27 -3.69
N ALA A 262 14.95 13.35 -3.52
CA ALA A 262 15.33 12.79 -2.23
C ALA A 262 16.83 12.53 -2.14
N VAL A 263 17.37 12.64 -0.92
CA VAL A 263 18.75 12.28 -0.58
C VAL A 263 18.75 11.44 0.69
N GLU A 264 19.62 10.41 0.73
CA GLU A 264 19.78 9.52 1.87
C GLU A 264 21.26 9.34 2.22
N ARG A 265 21.59 9.37 3.51
CA ARG A 265 22.91 9.05 4.02
C ARG A 265 22.84 8.61 5.49
N GLY A 266 23.46 7.47 5.81
CA GLY A 266 23.66 7.01 7.19
C GLY A 266 22.34 6.89 7.99
N GLY A 267 21.22 6.48 7.34
CA GLY A 267 19.90 6.37 7.96
C GLY A 267 19.12 7.69 8.02
N TRP A 268 19.69 8.82 7.66
CA TRP A 268 18.98 10.07 7.42
C TRP A 268 18.45 10.11 5.99
N ARG A 269 17.26 10.67 5.82
CA ARG A 269 16.64 10.95 4.53
C ARG A 269 15.98 12.31 4.56
N ALA A 270 16.23 13.11 3.52
CA ALA A 270 15.51 14.34 3.26
C ALA A 270 14.87 14.28 1.88
N HIS A 271 13.69 14.90 1.72
CA HIS A 271 12.98 14.96 0.44
C HIS A 271 12.29 16.28 0.24
N LEU A 272 12.06 16.61 -1.01
CA LEU A 272 11.21 17.70 -1.49
C LEU A 272 10.24 17.13 -2.51
N LEU A 273 8.97 17.55 -2.44
CA LEU A 273 7.90 17.13 -3.32
C LEU A 273 7.12 18.34 -3.81
N ALA A 274 6.70 18.29 -5.07
CA ALA A 274 5.82 19.30 -5.69
C ALA A 274 4.72 18.61 -6.50
N TRP A 275 3.52 19.17 -6.44
CA TRP A 275 2.35 18.74 -7.17
C TRP A 275 1.57 19.92 -7.73
N ARG A 276 1.08 19.74 -8.95
CA ARG A 276 0.05 20.58 -9.53
C ARG A 276 -0.96 19.73 -10.28
N GLY A 277 -2.23 19.78 -9.88
CA GLY A 277 -3.32 19.04 -10.48
C GLY A 277 -4.45 19.95 -10.95
N ARG A 278 -5.16 19.50 -12.00
CA ARG A 278 -6.37 20.14 -12.50
C ARG A 278 -7.49 19.11 -12.60
N ASN A 279 -8.61 19.38 -11.92
CA ASN A 279 -9.80 18.51 -11.85
C ASN A 279 -9.47 17.08 -11.40
N PHE A 280 -8.35 16.88 -10.70
CA PHE A 280 -7.87 15.57 -10.32
C PHE A 280 -8.68 15.03 -9.13
N ILE A 281 -9.48 13.99 -9.36
CA ILE A 281 -10.31 13.32 -8.36
C ILE A 281 -9.94 11.84 -8.40
N LYS A 282 -9.68 11.26 -7.23
CA LYS A 282 -9.29 9.85 -7.10
C LYS A 282 -9.71 9.32 -5.74
N ASP A 283 -10.55 8.28 -5.73
CA ASP A 283 -10.84 7.54 -4.51
C ASP A 283 -9.55 6.94 -3.97
N GLU A 284 -9.37 7.00 -2.67
CA GLU A 284 -8.18 6.56 -1.95
C GLU A 284 -6.92 7.42 -2.18
N GLY A 285 -6.96 8.42 -3.06
CA GLY A 285 -5.91 9.42 -3.18
C GLY A 285 -5.81 10.28 -1.91
N ASP A 286 -4.63 10.85 -1.66
CA ASP A 286 -4.46 11.77 -0.53
C ASP A 286 -5.17 13.11 -0.82
N PRO A 287 -6.06 13.58 0.07
CA PRO A 287 -6.85 14.80 -0.11
C PRO A 287 -6.03 16.06 -0.38
N ASN A 288 -4.76 16.13 0.01
CA ASN A 288 -3.91 17.26 -0.28
C ASN A 288 -3.69 17.48 -1.79
N TYR A 289 -3.80 16.43 -2.58
CA TYR A 289 -3.59 16.45 -4.04
C TYR A 289 -4.88 16.58 -4.84
N LEU A 290 -6.03 16.28 -4.22
CA LEU A 290 -7.30 16.15 -4.94
C LEU A 290 -8.00 17.49 -5.12
N SER A 291 -8.74 17.62 -6.21
CA SER A 291 -9.62 18.78 -6.48
C SER A 291 -10.88 18.79 -5.62
N ILE A 292 -11.19 17.69 -4.93
CA ILE A 292 -12.32 17.55 -4.01
C ILE A 292 -11.81 17.44 -2.58
N GLY A 293 -12.48 18.08 -1.63
CA GLY A 293 -12.18 17.96 -0.20
C GLY A 293 -12.62 16.60 0.36
N ARG A 294 -12.14 16.24 1.55
CA ARG A 294 -12.48 14.99 2.25
C ARG A 294 -14.00 14.89 2.52
N ASP A 295 -14.67 16.01 2.69
CA ASP A 295 -16.12 16.11 2.88
C ASP A 295 -16.94 15.79 1.62
N GLY A 296 -16.28 15.64 0.45
CA GLY A 296 -16.94 15.42 -0.84
C GLY A 296 -17.68 16.62 -1.40
N VAL A 297 -17.69 17.75 -0.71
CA VAL A 297 -18.47 18.96 -1.06
C VAL A 297 -17.59 20.06 -1.63
N ARG A 298 -16.44 20.31 -1.00
CA ARG A 298 -15.55 21.42 -1.41
C ARG A 298 -14.78 21.02 -2.66
N TYR A 299 -14.94 21.79 -3.70
CA TYR A 299 -14.27 21.56 -4.98
C TYR A 299 -13.39 22.74 -5.37
N ARG A 300 -12.18 22.46 -5.86
CA ARG A 300 -11.28 23.43 -6.47
C ARG A 300 -10.61 22.83 -7.70
N GLY A 301 -10.84 23.45 -8.84
CA GLY A 301 -10.39 22.94 -10.15
C GLY A 301 -8.88 22.79 -10.29
N THR A 302 -8.09 23.67 -9.67
CA THR A 302 -6.62 23.56 -9.65
C THR A 302 -6.12 23.42 -8.22
N ARG A 303 -5.18 22.48 -7.99
CA ARG A 303 -4.57 22.19 -6.70
C ARG A 303 -3.05 22.27 -6.81
N ASP A 304 -2.45 23.07 -5.93
CA ASP A 304 -1.00 23.15 -5.76
C ASP A 304 -0.63 22.62 -4.36
N TYR A 305 0.38 21.74 -4.32
CA TYR A 305 0.90 21.20 -3.07
C TYR A 305 2.42 21.08 -3.16
N ALA A 306 3.09 21.35 -2.06
CA ALA A 306 4.51 21.10 -1.89
C ALA A 306 4.80 20.59 -0.48
N GLU A 307 5.80 19.75 -0.35
CA GLU A 307 6.22 19.16 0.92
C GLU A 307 7.75 19.11 1.00
N ILE A 308 8.28 19.42 2.17
CA ILE A 308 9.65 19.11 2.55
C ILE A 308 9.61 18.22 3.77
N GLY A 309 10.41 17.15 3.79
CA GLY A 309 10.43 16.23 4.90
C GLY A 309 11.82 15.71 5.22
N VAL A 310 11.98 15.34 6.48
CA VAL A 310 13.20 14.68 7.01
C VAL A 310 12.78 13.46 7.80
N ALA A 311 13.50 12.37 7.62
CA ALA A 311 13.32 11.13 8.38
C ALA A 311 14.64 10.58 8.90
N ARG A 312 14.59 9.93 10.04
CA ARG A 312 15.71 9.18 10.62
C ARG A 312 15.28 7.75 10.89
N ARG A 313 16.03 6.79 10.33
CA ARG A 313 15.86 5.36 10.60
C ARG A 313 16.96 4.88 11.52
N PHE A 314 16.55 4.10 12.51
CA PHE A 314 17.39 3.39 13.46
C PHE A 314 17.20 1.89 13.26
N GLN A 315 18.28 1.17 13.07
CA GLN A 315 18.28 -0.29 13.13
C GLN A 315 18.44 -0.68 14.59
N LEU A 316 17.37 -1.13 15.25
CA LEU A 316 17.38 -1.49 16.67
C LEU A 316 17.93 -2.91 16.87
N ALA A 317 17.60 -3.82 15.96
CA ALA A 317 18.10 -5.18 15.90
C ALA A 317 18.02 -5.67 14.44
N THR A 318 18.55 -6.84 14.13
CA THR A 318 18.47 -7.43 12.78
C THR A 318 17.01 -7.52 12.30
N SER A 319 16.09 -7.80 13.24
CA SER A 319 14.65 -7.97 12.98
C SER A 319 13.80 -6.75 13.34
N ALA A 320 14.39 -5.64 13.81
CA ALA A 320 13.62 -4.50 14.32
C ALA A 320 14.17 -3.15 13.82
N THR A 321 13.28 -2.28 13.34
CA THR A 321 13.60 -0.91 12.92
C THR A 321 12.68 0.10 13.60
N LEU A 322 13.17 1.31 13.80
CA LEU A 322 12.40 2.48 14.21
C LEU A 322 12.66 3.61 13.21
N GLU A 323 11.62 4.26 12.72
CA GLU A 323 11.73 5.44 11.88
C GLU A 323 10.92 6.59 12.49
N VAL A 324 11.53 7.76 12.55
CA VAL A 324 10.90 9.01 12.98
C VAL A 324 11.02 10.01 11.83
N SER A 325 9.93 10.70 11.51
CA SER A 325 9.92 11.70 10.44
C SER A 325 9.09 12.92 10.80
N GLY A 326 9.51 14.07 10.27
CA GLY A 326 8.77 15.32 10.30
C GLY A 326 8.64 15.88 8.89
N ARG A 327 7.51 16.48 8.58
CA ARG A 327 7.19 17.07 7.28
C ARG A 327 6.56 18.45 7.47
N TYR A 328 6.89 19.34 6.57
CA TYR A 328 6.28 20.64 6.44
C TYR A 328 5.59 20.73 5.08
N HIS A 329 4.32 21.13 5.09
CA HIS A 329 3.41 21.10 3.96
C HIS A 329 3.01 22.51 3.58
N ARG A 330 2.98 22.80 2.28
CA ARG A 330 2.29 23.93 1.70
C ARG A 330 1.15 23.43 0.83
N ILE A 331 -0.09 23.67 1.27
CA ILE A 331 -1.30 23.32 0.54
C ILE A 331 -1.92 24.65 0.12
N GLU A 332 -1.77 25.02 -1.17
CA GLU A 332 -2.20 26.35 -1.64
C GLU A 332 -1.47 27.48 -0.86
N ARG A 333 -2.23 28.23 -0.05
CA ARG A 333 -1.72 29.29 0.85
C ARG A 333 -1.57 28.84 2.31
N PHE A 334 -1.92 27.58 2.63
CA PHE A 334 -1.85 27.06 3.98
C PHE A 334 -0.49 26.39 4.21
N TYR A 335 0.08 26.63 5.38
CA TYR A 335 1.35 26.07 5.81
C TYR A 335 1.10 25.24 7.05
N GLU A 336 1.42 23.95 7.00
CA GLU A 336 1.02 22.97 7.97
C GLU A 336 2.16 21.97 8.21
N TYR A 337 2.06 21.11 9.22
CA TYR A 337 3.09 20.13 9.51
C TYR A 337 2.49 18.79 9.92
N SER A 338 3.31 17.76 9.80
CA SER A 338 3.01 16.42 10.29
C SER A 338 4.25 15.75 10.82
N TYR A 339 4.06 14.77 11.70
CA TYR A 339 5.13 13.91 12.17
C TYR A 339 4.65 12.49 12.29
N ARG A 340 5.60 11.55 12.10
CA ARG A 340 5.32 10.12 12.11
C ARG A 340 6.39 9.36 12.85
N VAL A 341 6.00 8.37 13.63
CA VAL A 341 6.85 7.37 14.23
C VAL A 341 6.35 6.00 13.81
N THR A 342 7.22 5.14 13.30
CA THR A 342 6.87 3.76 12.97
C THR A 342 7.96 2.81 13.44
N SER A 343 7.55 1.66 13.98
CA SER A 343 8.46 0.57 14.29
C SER A 343 7.99 -0.71 13.62
N THR A 344 8.90 -1.43 12.99
CA THR A 344 8.62 -2.75 12.41
C THR A 344 9.48 -3.80 13.09
N ILE A 345 8.85 -4.93 13.42
CA ILE A 345 9.52 -6.10 13.99
C ILE A 345 9.11 -7.30 13.15
N ASN A 346 10.09 -8.05 12.64
CA ASN A 346 9.86 -9.24 11.82
C ASN A 346 10.68 -10.38 12.40
N VAL A 347 10.00 -11.43 12.83
CA VAL A 347 10.63 -12.62 13.43
C VAL A 347 10.21 -13.85 12.63
N SER A 348 11.17 -14.72 12.35
CA SER A 348 10.89 -16.02 11.73
C SER A 348 11.72 -17.12 12.38
N GLY A 349 11.15 -18.32 12.45
CA GLY A 349 11.83 -19.50 12.98
C GLY A 349 11.30 -20.78 12.35
N ARG A 350 12.18 -21.72 12.03
CA ARG A 350 11.76 -23.06 11.57
C ARG A 350 11.19 -23.84 12.74
N ILE A 351 10.05 -24.47 12.52
CA ILE A 351 9.49 -25.45 13.44
C ILE A 351 10.07 -26.83 13.02
N LYS A 352 10.75 -27.45 13.98
CA LYS A 352 11.34 -28.79 13.78
C LYS A 352 10.31 -29.86 14.01
#